data_c1490bf0a295172750026d3ac852fd98
#
_entry.id   c1490bf0a295172750026d3ac852fd98
#
_cell.length_a   1.000
_cell.length_b   1.000
_cell.length_c   1.000
_cell.angle_alpha   90.00
_cell.angle_beta   90.00
_cell.angle_gamma   90.00
#
_symmetry.space_group_name_H-M   'P 1'
#
loop_
_entity.id
_entity.type
_entity.pdbx_description
1 polymer ?
#
loop_
_entity_poly.entity_id
_entity_poly.type
_entity_poly.pdbx_seq_one_letter_code
_entity_poly.pdbx_strand_id
1 'polypeptide(L)'
;RSTQHWLVELRQDEQVAAYATAVTGLRRDTWSATDASFPAVPPANSIEPTPPLSFAVWTKRYEMRFVEGGPHDQPGAEYPSRTTVWLRDQPPRALDFPSLASLCDAFFPRIFLRRQRRAPIGTVVLTTFFHVDAGQLRTLGSHHVLGVARGLHYGKGFFDQSAEIWSADSVMLASSHQMVYFKE
;
A
#
# COMPACT_ATOMS: atom_id res chain seq x y z
N ARG A 1 -26.05 -1.34 -18.11
CA ARG A 1 -25.06 -2.15 -17.38
C ARG A 1 -24.48 -1.28 -16.26
N SER A 2 -24.33 -1.86 -15.06
CA SER A 2 -23.84 -1.13 -13.88
C SER A 2 -22.32 -1.22 -13.71
N THR A 3 -21.64 -2.06 -14.49
CA THR A 3 -20.20 -2.28 -14.42
C THR A 3 -19.55 -2.25 -15.80
N GLN A 4 -18.29 -1.80 -15.83
CA GLN A 4 -17.41 -1.85 -17.00
C GLN A 4 -16.14 -2.59 -16.62
N HIS A 5 -15.64 -3.40 -17.53
CA HIS A 5 -14.39 -4.15 -17.40
C HIS A 5 -13.38 -3.59 -18.38
N TRP A 6 -12.17 -3.39 -17.90
CA TRP A 6 -11.05 -2.82 -18.63
C TRP A 6 -9.88 -3.79 -18.60
N LEU A 7 -9.21 -3.94 -19.73
CA LEU A 7 -7.88 -4.52 -19.82
C LEU A 7 -6.91 -3.40 -20.23
N VAL A 8 -5.88 -3.20 -19.44
CA VAL A 8 -4.86 -2.17 -19.65
C VAL A 8 -3.51 -2.86 -19.82
N GLU A 9 -2.79 -2.54 -20.88
CA GLU A 9 -1.45 -3.03 -21.14
C GLU A 9 -0.45 -1.88 -21.11
N LEU A 10 0.65 -2.07 -20.39
CA LEU A 10 1.84 -1.26 -20.53
C LEU A 10 2.79 -1.99 -21.48
N ARG A 11 3.08 -1.36 -22.62
CA ARG A 11 3.98 -1.91 -23.64
C ARG A 11 5.28 -1.14 -23.68
N GLN A 12 6.35 -1.87 -23.87
CA GLN A 12 7.66 -1.34 -24.19
C GLN A 12 8.09 -2.00 -25.50
N ASP A 13 8.30 -1.19 -26.52
CA ASP A 13 8.45 -1.65 -27.90
C ASP A 13 7.22 -2.50 -28.30
N GLU A 14 7.41 -3.72 -28.76
CA GLU A 14 6.32 -4.64 -29.12
C GLU A 14 5.94 -5.62 -28.00
N GLN A 15 6.60 -5.55 -26.84
CA GLN A 15 6.39 -6.46 -25.74
C GLN A 15 5.47 -5.87 -24.67
N VAL A 16 4.57 -6.71 -24.15
CA VAL A 16 3.77 -6.34 -22.97
C VAL A 16 4.66 -6.45 -21.74
N ALA A 17 4.99 -5.31 -21.13
CA ALA A 17 5.80 -5.23 -19.92
C ALA A 17 4.97 -5.44 -18.65
N ALA A 18 3.71 -4.97 -18.65
CA ALA A 18 2.76 -5.21 -17.59
C ALA A 18 1.32 -5.12 -18.12
N TYR A 19 0.41 -5.78 -17.45
CA TYR A 19 -1.02 -5.62 -17.72
C TYR A 19 -1.81 -5.51 -16.42
N ALA A 20 -2.97 -4.88 -16.51
CA ALA A 20 -3.91 -4.77 -15.42
C ALA A 20 -5.34 -5.01 -15.92
N THR A 21 -6.17 -5.57 -15.05
CA THR A 21 -7.61 -5.57 -15.22
C THR A 21 -8.22 -4.60 -14.23
N ALA A 22 -9.17 -3.80 -14.67
CA ALA A 22 -9.93 -2.93 -13.79
C ALA A 22 -11.43 -3.11 -13.99
N VAL A 23 -12.17 -2.99 -12.91
CA VAL A 23 -13.63 -3.00 -12.94
C VAL A 23 -14.10 -1.69 -12.34
N THR A 24 -14.84 -0.92 -13.12
CA THR A 24 -15.52 0.28 -12.65
C THR A 24 -17.01 0.03 -12.54
N GLY A 25 -17.64 0.58 -11.51
CA GLY A 25 -19.07 0.39 -11.27
C GLY A 25 -19.72 1.67 -10.75
N LEU A 26 -21.01 1.78 -11.02
CA LEU A 26 -21.82 2.86 -10.45
C LEU A 26 -22.04 2.60 -8.96
N ARG A 27 -21.50 3.47 -8.10
CA ARG A 27 -21.78 3.44 -6.67
C ARG A 27 -23.14 4.06 -6.40
N ARG A 28 -23.87 3.44 -5.50
CA ARG A 28 -25.22 3.88 -5.12
C ARG A 28 -25.23 4.11 -3.62
N ASP A 29 -26.01 5.08 -3.20
CA ASP A 29 -26.29 5.30 -1.79
C ASP A 29 -27.12 4.12 -1.26
N THR A 30 -26.54 3.39 -0.30
CA THR A 30 -27.11 2.18 0.28
C THR A 30 -26.49 1.92 1.65
N TRP A 31 -26.96 0.87 2.33
CA TRP A 31 -26.35 0.41 3.58
C TRP A 31 -24.85 0.16 3.43
N SER A 32 -24.08 0.60 4.42
CA SER A 32 -22.64 0.37 4.49
C SER A 32 -22.19 0.06 5.93
N ALA A 33 -21.16 -0.76 6.05
CA ALA A 33 -20.48 -1.05 7.30
C ALA A 33 -19.01 -1.33 7.03
N THR A 34 -18.18 -1.17 8.06
CA THR A 34 -16.75 -1.53 8.05
C THR A 34 -16.49 -2.38 9.29
N ASP A 35 -16.18 -3.66 9.09
CA ASP A 35 -15.87 -4.59 10.19
C ASP A 35 -14.42 -4.48 10.65
N ALA A 36 -13.52 -3.98 9.78
CA ALA A 36 -12.14 -3.69 10.15
C ALA A 36 -12.08 -2.50 11.11
N SER A 37 -11.13 -2.56 12.04
CA SER A 37 -10.97 -1.52 13.07
C SER A 37 -9.79 -0.62 12.76
N PHE A 38 -10.02 0.69 12.75
CA PHE A 38 -8.94 1.67 12.69
C PHE A 38 -8.03 1.52 13.92
N PRO A 39 -6.71 1.37 13.75
CA PRO A 39 -5.81 1.16 14.89
C PRO A 39 -5.64 2.44 15.71
N ALA A 40 -5.46 2.27 17.02
CA ALA A 40 -5.12 3.38 17.90
C ALA A 40 -3.67 3.80 17.67
N VAL A 41 -3.45 4.93 17.01
CA VAL A 41 -2.14 5.44 16.62
C VAL A 41 -1.99 6.93 16.95
N PRO A 42 -0.77 7.41 17.20
CA PRO A 42 -0.51 8.85 17.28
C PRO A 42 -0.81 9.53 15.94
N PRO A 43 -1.21 10.81 15.93
CA PRO A 43 -1.43 11.54 14.69
C PRO A 43 -0.14 11.73 13.89
N ALA A 44 -0.26 11.82 12.57
CA ALA A 44 0.89 11.88 11.66
C ALA A 44 1.92 12.98 12.03
N ASN A 45 1.45 14.14 12.43
CA ASN A 45 2.29 15.29 12.77
C ASN A 45 3.12 15.13 14.06
N SER A 46 2.82 14.13 14.89
CA SER A 46 3.59 13.80 16.09
C SER A 46 4.72 12.81 15.86
N ILE A 47 4.87 12.30 14.64
CA ILE A 47 5.88 11.30 14.28
C ILE A 47 6.82 11.92 13.26
N GLU A 48 8.13 11.81 13.49
CA GLU A 48 9.14 12.32 12.56
C GLU A 48 9.11 11.57 11.21
N PRO A 49 9.26 12.27 10.09
CA PRO A 49 9.40 11.64 8.79
C PRO A 49 10.64 10.74 8.73
N THR A 50 10.47 9.53 8.21
CA THR A 50 11.59 8.63 7.95
C THR A 50 12.32 9.07 6.69
N PRO A 51 13.65 9.28 6.74
CA PRO A 51 14.42 9.63 5.55
C PRO A 51 14.31 8.58 4.45
N PRO A 52 14.29 8.98 3.17
CA PRO A 52 14.30 8.02 2.07
C PRO A 52 15.51 7.11 2.11
N LEU A 53 15.30 5.85 1.78
CA LEU A 53 16.37 4.84 1.77
C LEU A 53 17.22 4.93 0.50
N SER A 54 18.54 4.91 0.65
CA SER A 54 19.47 5.01 -0.47
C SER A 54 19.35 3.87 -1.48
N PHE A 55 19.01 2.67 -1.02
CA PHE A 55 18.86 1.47 -1.84
C PHE A 55 17.45 1.29 -2.44
N ALA A 56 16.46 2.04 -1.99
CA ALA A 56 15.06 1.94 -2.41
C ALA A 56 14.58 3.29 -2.94
N VAL A 57 14.95 3.60 -4.20
CA VAL A 57 14.72 4.93 -4.83
C VAL A 57 13.24 5.32 -4.80
N TRP A 58 12.32 4.37 -4.87
CA TRP A 58 10.88 4.61 -4.80
C TRP A 58 10.46 5.31 -3.50
N THR A 59 11.18 5.11 -2.39
CA THR A 59 10.87 5.77 -1.10
C THR A 59 10.96 7.28 -1.15
N LYS A 60 11.68 7.85 -2.14
CA LYS A 60 11.73 9.30 -2.38
C LYS A 60 10.41 9.88 -2.92
N ARG A 61 9.50 9.01 -3.34
CA ARG A 61 8.19 9.41 -3.87
C ARG A 61 7.10 9.46 -2.82
N TYR A 62 7.45 9.14 -1.56
CA TYR A 62 6.51 9.14 -0.44
C TYR A 62 7.15 9.78 0.78
N GLU A 63 6.38 10.55 1.53
CA GLU A 63 6.69 10.89 2.91
C GLU A 63 6.08 9.81 3.79
N MET A 64 6.93 9.14 4.59
CA MET A 64 6.55 8.03 5.45
C MET A 64 6.90 8.33 6.90
N ARG A 65 5.97 8.04 7.82
CA ARG A 65 6.13 8.23 9.27
C ARG A 65 5.69 6.94 9.95
N PHE A 66 6.64 6.10 10.31
CA PHE A 66 6.36 4.77 10.84
C PHE A 66 5.93 4.83 12.31
N VAL A 67 4.77 4.25 12.60
CA VAL A 67 4.31 3.97 13.97
C VAL A 67 4.96 2.68 14.46
N GLU A 68 4.99 1.65 13.58
CA GLU A 68 5.64 0.36 13.82
C GLU A 68 6.08 -0.29 12.51
N GLY A 69 6.99 -1.25 12.60
CA GLY A 69 7.41 -2.07 11.46
C GLY A 69 8.05 -1.26 10.33
N GLY A 70 8.80 -0.23 10.69
CA GLY A 70 9.64 0.52 9.75
C GLY A 70 10.88 -0.25 9.33
N PRO A 71 11.67 0.30 8.40
CA PRO A 71 12.96 -0.27 8.03
C PRO A 71 13.91 -0.19 9.24
N HIS A 72 14.34 -1.34 9.71
CA HIS A 72 15.31 -1.46 10.81
C HIS A 72 16.63 -2.00 10.27
N ASP A 73 17.74 -1.42 10.74
CA ASP A 73 19.08 -1.85 10.36
C ASP A 73 19.68 -2.90 11.34
N GLN A 74 18.85 -3.58 12.14
CA GLN A 74 19.34 -4.60 13.07
C GLN A 74 19.25 -5.99 12.45
N PRO A 75 20.37 -6.56 11.98
CA PRO A 75 20.38 -7.91 11.43
C PRO A 75 20.13 -8.95 12.52
N GLY A 76 19.38 -9.99 12.17
CA GLY A 76 19.28 -11.23 12.95
C GLY A 76 18.09 -11.37 13.88
N ALA A 77 17.28 -10.35 14.10
CA ALA A 77 16.05 -10.49 14.87
C ALA A 77 14.84 -10.81 13.96
N GLU A 78 14.00 -11.75 14.40
CA GLU A 78 12.70 -11.97 13.77
C GLU A 78 11.69 -10.97 14.31
N TYR A 79 11.13 -10.15 13.43
CA TYR A 79 10.08 -9.20 13.80
C TYR A 79 8.73 -9.63 13.22
N PRO A 80 7.62 -9.23 13.85
CA PRO A 80 6.31 -9.33 13.21
C PRO A 80 6.32 -8.64 11.84
N SER A 81 5.64 -9.22 10.88
CA SER A 81 5.56 -8.64 9.53
C SER A 81 4.61 -7.45 9.42
N ARG A 82 4.07 -6.97 10.53
CA ARG A 82 3.15 -5.84 10.55
C ARG A 82 3.90 -4.52 10.40
N THR A 83 3.34 -3.64 9.60
CA THR A 83 3.72 -2.23 9.50
C THR A 83 2.48 -1.38 9.71
N THR A 84 2.62 -0.32 10.48
CA THR A 84 1.64 0.76 10.58
C THR A 84 2.38 2.06 10.30
N VAL A 85 1.96 2.80 9.26
CA VAL A 85 2.69 3.96 8.75
C VAL A 85 1.73 5.02 8.23
N TRP A 86 1.96 6.27 8.63
CA TRP A 86 1.36 7.42 7.95
C TRP A 86 2.16 7.72 6.68
N LEU A 87 1.47 7.83 5.55
CA LEU A 87 2.13 8.04 4.28
C LEU A 87 1.32 8.97 3.37
N ARG A 88 2.02 9.65 2.47
CA ARG A 88 1.45 10.45 1.39
C ARG A 88 2.44 10.57 0.25
N ASP A 89 1.97 11.00 -0.90
CA ASP A 89 2.85 11.31 -2.04
C ASP A 89 3.89 12.39 -1.71
N GLN A 90 5.08 12.28 -2.29
CA GLN A 90 6.14 13.28 -2.22
C GLN A 90 6.62 13.64 -3.65
N PRO A 91 6.46 14.90 -4.10
CA PRO A 91 5.85 16.03 -3.39
C PRO A 91 4.37 15.81 -3.09
N PRO A 92 3.83 16.49 -2.06
CA PRO A 92 2.42 16.34 -1.69
C PRO A 92 1.50 16.72 -2.86
N ARG A 93 0.49 15.88 -3.14
CA ARG A 93 -0.54 16.11 -4.14
C ARG A 93 -1.91 15.67 -3.62
N ALA A 94 -2.96 16.18 -4.24
CA ALA A 94 -4.30 15.75 -3.90
C ALA A 94 -4.48 14.24 -4.19
N LEU A 95 -5.13 13.55 -3.25
CA LEU A 95 -5.39 12.13 -3.34
C LEU A 95 -6.41 11.84 -4.45
N ASP A 96 -6.07 10.91 -5.32
CA ASP A 96 -6.91 10.36 -6.38
C ASP A 96 -6.75 8.82 -6.44
N PHE A 97 -7.46 8.14 -7.31
CA PHE A 97 -7.35 6.68 -7.44
C PHE A 97 -5.95 6.20 -7.84
N PRO A 98 -5.22 6.84 -8.78
CA PRO A 98 -3.83 6.49 -9.06
C PRO A 98 -2.91 6.66 -7.84
N SER A 99 -3.03 7.75 -7.08
CA SER A 99 -2.30 7.96 -5.84
C SER A 99 -2.62 6.87 -4.83
N LEU A 100 -3.89 6.61 -4.59
CA LEU A 100 -4.33 5.59 -3.63
C LEU A 100 -3.86 4.19 -4.02
N ALA A 101 -3.89 3.84 -5.32
CA ALA A 101 -3.34 2.58 -5.82
C ALA A 101 -1.83 2.47 -5.56
N SER A 102 -1.08 3.56 -5.81
CA SER A 102 0.36 3.64 -5.55
C SER A 102 0.68 3.50 -4.05
N LEU A 103 -0.11 4.12 -3.18
CA LEU A 103 0.04 4.01 -1.73
C LEU A 103 -0.26 2.59 -1.22
N CYS A 104 -1.12 1.82 -1.90
CA CYS A 104 -1.38 0.41 -1.59
C CYS A 104 -0.16 -0.50 -1.84
N ASP A 105 0.80 -0.06 -2.67
CA ASP A 105 2.06 -0.76 -2.94
C ASP A 105 3.25 -0.18 -2.17
N ALA A 106 3.09 0.98 -1.53
CA ALA A 106 4.17 1.70 -0.88
C ALA A 106 4.54 1.12 0.51
N PHE A 107 4.69 -0.19 0.59
CA PHE A 107 5.12 -0.87 1.81
C PHE A 107 6.44 -1.61 1.61
N PHE A 108 7.25 -1.68 2.67
CA PHE A 108 8.44 -2.52 2.64
C PHE A 108 8.07 -3.99 2.44
N PRO A 109 8.86 -4.74 1.68
CA PRO A 109 8.63 -6.16 1.50
C PRO A 109 8.57 -6.88 2.85
N ARG A 110 7.48 -7.60 3.09
CA ARG A 110 7.26 -8.30 4.37
C ARG A 110 8.40 -9.24 4.75
N ILE A 111 9.03 -9.86 3.75
CA ILE A 111 10.18 -10.74 3.94
C ILE A 111 11.38 -10.01 4.57
N PHE A 112 11.60 -8.73 4.25
CA PHE A 112 12.70 -7.95 4.82
C PHE A 112 12.49 -7.65 6.30
N LEU A 113 11.25 -7.41 6.70
CA LEU A 113 10.92 -7.23 8.12
C LEU A 113 11.01 -8.56 8.87
N ARG A 114 10.48 -9.64 8.30
CA ARG A 114 10.40 -10.95 8.94
C ARG A 114 11.77 -11.59 9.12
N ARG A 115 12.66 -11.48 8.15
CA ARG A 115 14.00 -12.12 8.16
C ARG A 115 15.15 -11.16 8.42
N GLN A 116 14.92 -9.85 8.47
CA GLN A 116 15.97 -8.81 8.58
C GLN A 116 17.09 -9.01 7.54
N ARG A 117 16.74 -9.52 6.37
CA ARG A 117 17.66 -9.81 5.28
C ARG A 117 17.05 -9.35 3.97
N ARG A 118 17.84 -8.62 3.18
CA ARG A 118 17.46 -8.26 1.81
C ARG A 118 17.63 -9.46 0.88
N ALA A 119 16.70 -9.60 -0.04
CA ALA A 119 16.71 -10.60 -1.09
C ALA A 119 16.18 -9.97 -2.37
N PRO A 120 16.56 -10.45 -3.56
CA PRO A 120 15.87 -10.09 -4.79
C PRO A 120 14.40 -10.48 -4.68
N ILE A 121 13.52 -9.55 -4.99
CA ILE A 121 12.08 -9.74 -4.94
C ILE A 121 11.42 -9.23 -6.22
N GLY A 122 10.23 -9.72 -6.51
CA GLY A 122 9.38 -9.20 -7.59
C GLY A 122 7.90 -9.44 -7.29
N THR A 123 7.10 -8.41 -7.46
CA THR A 123 5.65 -8.52 -7.37
C THR A 123 5.13 -9.38 -8.51
N VAL A 124 4.35 -10.39 -8.18
CA VAL A 124 3.67 -11.27 -9.14
C VAL A 124 2.31 -10.71 -9.49
N VAL A 125 1.57 -10.31 -8.47
CA VAL A 125 0.24 -9.71 -8.62
C VAL A 125 -0.04 -8.79 -7.45
N LEU A 126 -0.71 -7.68 -7.74
CA LEU A 126 -1.30 -6.76 -6.76
C LEU A 126 -2.75 -6.52 -7.14
N THR A 127 -3.66 -6.75 -6.21
CA THR A 127 -5.08 -6.42 -6.34
C THR A 127 -5.44 -5.33 -5.34
N THR A 128 -6.13 -4.29 -5.80
CA THR A 128 -6.59 -3.19 -4.94
C THR A 128 -8.09 -3.03 -5.07
N PHE A 129 -8.76 -2.90 -3.94
CA PHE A 129 -10.19 -2.59 -3.83
C PHE A 129 -10.36 -1.19 -3.24
N PHE A 130 -11.01 -0.31 -3.97
CA PHE A 130 -11.31 1.05 -3.51
C PHE A 130 -12.69 1.06 -2.85
N HIS A 131 -12.76 1.60 -1.62
CA HIS A 131 -14.00 1.64 -0.81
C HIS A 131 -14.69 3.01 -0.83
N VAL A 132 -14.06 3.99 -1.44
CA VAL A 132 -14.52 5.38 -1.53
C VAL A 132 -14.72 5.82 -2.98
N ASP A 133 -15.45 6.90 -3.17
CA ASP A 133 -15.62 7.54 -4.48
C ASP A 133 -14.64 8.71 -4.70
N ALA A 134 -14.64 9.26 -5.91
CA ALA A 134 -13.77 10.38 -6.27
C ALA A 134 -14.10 11.68 -5.51
N GLY A 135 -15.34 11.85 -5.06
CA GLY A 135 -15.77 13.00 -4.25
C GLY A 135 -15.11 12.94 -2.87
N GLN A 136 -15.20 11.81 -2.22
CA GLN A 136 -14.57 11.55 -0.91
C GLN A 136 -13.05 11.71 -0.97
N LEU A 137 -12.38 11.20 -2.03
CA LEU A 137 -10.93 11.38 -2.19
C LEU A 137 -10.54 12.86 -2.31
N ARG A 138 -11.29 13.65 -3.06
CA ARG A 138 -11.00 15.09 -3.21
C ARG A 138 -11.06 15.85 -1.88
N THR A 139 -11.96 15.49 -0.97
CA THR A 139 -12.06 16.16 0.35
C THR A 139 -10.87 15.90 1.25
N LEU A 140 -10.12 14.81 1.02
CA LEU A 140 -8.92 14.47 1.79
C LEU A 140 -7.70 15.32 1.40
N GLY A 141 -7.73 15.96 0.22
CA GLY A 141 -6.64 16.80 -0.24
C GLY A 141 -5.31 16.04 -0.29
N SER A 142 -4.25 16.64 0.26
CA SER A 142 -2.89 16.07 0.32
C SER A 142 -2.50 15.59 1.73
N HIS A 143 -3.48 15.30 2.58
CA HIS A 143 -3.22 14.81 3.93
C HIS A 143 -2.62 13.40 3.91
N HIS A 144 -1.95 13.06 5.01
CA HIS A 144 -1.48 11.69 5.22
C HIS A 144 -2.65 10.73 5.34
N VAL A 145 -2.47 9.55 4.81
CA VAL A 145 -3.32 8.38 5.06
C VAL A 145 -2.57 7.39 5.93
N LEU A 146 -3.29 6.58 6.70
CA LEU A 146 -2.69 5.52 7.50
C LEU A 146 -2.71 4.23 6.71
N GLY A 147 -1.53 3.65 6.50
CA GLY A 147 -1.36 2.33 5.92
C GLY A 147 -1.07 1.29 6.99
N VAL A 148 -1.79 0.17 6.94
CA VAL A 148 -1.54 -1.01 7.78
C VAL A 148 -1.29 -2.20 6.87
N ALA A 149 -0.11 -2.81 6.95
CA ALA A 149 0.22 -3.97 6.12
C ALA A 149 0.77 -5.12 6.96
N ARG A 150 0.49 -6.35 6.52
CA ARG A 150 0.98 -7.59 7.15
C ARG A 150 1.16 -8.69 6.12
N GLY A 151 2.09 -9.62 6.38
CA GLY A 151 2.18 -10.89 5.67
C GLY A 151 1.52 -11.99 6.50
N LEU A 152 0.91 -12.95 5.82
CA LEU A 152 0.25 -14.10 6.45
C LEU A 152 1.09 -15.37 6.29
N HIS A 153 1.72 -15.56 5.13
CA HIS A 153 2.47 -16.77 4.82
C HIS A 153 3.76 -16.48 4.04
N TYR A 154 4.79 -17.28 4.32
CA TYR A 154 6.11 -17.25 3.67
C TYR A 154 6.53 -18.68 3.38
N GLY A 155 6.85 -19.00 2.15
CA GLY A 155 7.31 -20.33 1.80
C GLY A 155 7.53 -20.51 0.31
N LYS A 156 8.38 -21.47 -0.05
CA LYS A 156 8.67 -21.88 -1.42
C LYS A 156 9.00 -20.71 -2.36
N GLY A 157 9.72 -19.69 -1.86
CA GLY A 157 10.11 -18.53 -2.65
C GLY A 157 9.01 -17.47 -2.82
N PHE A 158 7.89 -17.56 -2.08
CA PHE A 158 6.81 -16.59 -2.15
C PHE A 158 6.40 -16.11 -0.75
N PHE A 159 5.87 -14.91 -0.70
CA PHE A 159 5.14 -14.38 0.46
C PHE A 159 3.97 -13.52 -0.02
N ASP A 160 2.98 -13.39 0.84
CA ASP A 160 1.86 -12.50 0.61
C ASP A 160 1.96 -11.23 1.44
N GLN A 161 1.22 -10.21 1.02
CA GLN A 161 1.00 -8.99 1.77
C GLN A 161 -0.45 -8.57 1.63
N SER A 162 -1.14 -8.40 2.73
CA SER A 162 -2.40 -7.67 2.77
C SER A 162 -2.19 -6.30 3.37
N ALA A 163 -2.91 -5.30 2.85
CA ALA A 163 -2.83 -3.94 3.37
C ALA A 163 -4.21 -3.26 3.39
N GLU A 164 -4.33 -2.31 4.29
CA GLU A 164 -5.48 -1.45 4.49
C GLU A 164 -5.00 0.00 4.46
N ILE A 165 -5.73 0.87 3.77
CA ILE A 165 -5.46 2.31 3.74
C ILE A 165 -6.66 3.05 4.33
N TRP A 166 -6.39 3.93 5.29
CA TRP A 166 -7.38 4.66 6.06
C TRP A 166 -7.14 6.17 5.99
N SER A 167 -8.20 6.97 5.99
CA SER A 167 -8.09 8.39 6.28
C SER A 167 -7.77 8.63 7.76
N ALA A 168 -7.35 9.84 8.10
CA ALA A 168 -7.15 10.24 9.50
C ALA A 168 -8.45 10.22 10.32
N ASP A 169 -9.60 10.32 9.65
CA ASP A 169 -10.94 10.27 10.26
C ASP A 169 -11.50 8.84 10.33
N SER A 170 -10.62 7.83 10.27
CA SER A 170 -10.98 6.41 10.40
C SER A 170 -11.89 5.86 9.29
N VAL A 171 -11.91 6.49 8.11
CA VAL A 171 -12.61 5.96 6.93
C VAL A 171 -11.69 5.03 6.17
N MET A 172 -12.11 3.80 5.90
CA MET A 172 -11.37 2.85 5.08
C MET A 172 -11.45 3.26 3.61
N LEU A 173 -10.30 3.60 3.02
CA LEU A 173 -10.20 4.11 1.65
C LEU A 173 -9.98 2.99 0.64
N ALA A 174 -9.10 2.06 0.98
CA ALA A 174 -8.77 0.92 0.14
C ALA A 174 -8.28 -0.27 0.96
N SER A 175 -8.38 -1.45 0.37
CA SER A 175 -7.65 -2.65 0.80
C SER A 175 -6.92 -3.25 -0.39
N SER A 176 -5.78 -3.91 -0.13
CA SER A 176 -5.01 -4.57 -1.17
C SER A 176 -4.48 -5.92 -0.73
N HIS A 177 -4.23 -6.78 -1.72
CA HIS A 177 -3.55 -8.05 -1.52
C HIS A 177 -2.51 -8.24 -2.63
N GLN A 178 -1.31 -8.62 -2.23
CA GLN A 178 -0.16 -8.76 -3.11
C GLN A 178 0.49 -10.12 -2.91
N MET A 179 0.91 -10.76 -4.01
CA MET A 179 1.80 -11.91 -3.98
C MET A 179 3.16 -11.49 -4.54
N VAL A 180 4.20 -11.80 -3.80
CA VAL A 180 5.58 -11.42 -4.14
C VAL A 180 6.46 -12.66 -4.12
N TYR A 181 7.31 -12.84 -5.14
CA TYR A 181 8.34 -13.84 -5.10
C TYR A 181 9.64 -13.27 -4.52
N PHE A 182 10.49 -14.14 -3.93
CA PHE A 182 11.83 -13.79 -3.47
C PHE A 182 12.83 -14.91 -3.79
N LYS A 183 14.09 -14.52 -3.98
CA LYS A 183 15.21 -15.46 -4.15
C LYS A 183 16.07 -15.48 -2.88
N GLU A 184 16.53 -16.66 -2.50
CA GLU A 184 17.52 -16.86 -1.43
C GLU A 184 18.95 -16.74 -1.94
#